data_b03ca739b1f34c6e14a3512d0b4d4010
#
_entry.id   b03ca739b1f34c6e14a3512d0b4d4010
#
_cell.length_a   1.000
_cell.length_b   1.000
_cell.length_c   1.000
_cell.angle_alpha   90.00
_cell.angle_beta   90.00
_cell.angle_gamma   90.00
#
_symmetry.space_group_name_H-M   'P 1'
#
loop_
_entity.id
_entity.type
_entity.pdbx_description
1 polymer ?
#
loop_
_entity_poly.entity_id
_entity_poly.type
_entity_poly.pdbx_seq_one_letter_code
_entity_poly.pdbx_strand_id
1 'polypeptide(L)'
;MNVSALANFRVQPMLACESHEILGFELLYRHRVDFTNRRQMLEVDIEALKAARFLCTAYKSKLRVHCNVEASSMLNLDWVVAMAEHMVPGMVIEIVERN
;
A
#
# COMPACT_ATOMS: atom_id res chain seq x y z
N MET A 1 13.39 -9.62 2.71
CA MET A 1 12.62 -8.41 3.04
C MET A 1 12.91 -7.31 2.03
N ASN A 2 11.89 -6.68 1.46
CA ASN A 2 12.10 -5.75 0.35
C ASN A 2 12.06 -4.29 0.83
N VAL A 3 13.15 -3.82 1.41
CA VAL A 3 13.30 -2.43 1.88
C VAL A 3 13.20 -1.46 0.70
N SER A 4 13.64 -1.88 -0.50
CA SER A 4 13.64 -1.00 -1.67
C SER A 4 12.21 -0.60 -2.11
N ALA A 5 11.22 -1.47 -1.89
CA ALA A 5 9.83 -1.11 -2.19
C ALA A 5 9.36 0.04 -1.30
N LEU A 6 9.69 0.01 0.00
CA LEU A 6 9.32 1.06 0.93
C LEU A 6 9.93 2.42 0.57
N ALA A 7 11.12 2.43 -0.02
CA ALA A 7 11.81 3.67 -0.37
C ALA A 7 11.03 4.56 -1.35
N ASN A 8 10.13 3.97 -2.13
CA ASN A 8 9.30 4.70 -3.10
C ASN A 8 8.02 5.28 -2.51
N PHE A 9 7.80 5.09 -1.20
CA PHE A 9 6.59 5.57 -0.54
C PHE A 9 6.92 6.52 0.60
N ARG A 10 6.03 7.49 0.80
CA ARG A 10 5.98 8.24 2.05
C ARG A 10 5.08 7.47 3.01
N VAL A 11 5.51 7.39 4.25
CA VAL A 11 4.76 6.72 5.31
C VAL A 11 4.15 7.81 6.18
N GLN A 12 2.84 7.95 6.11
CA GLN A 12 2.12 8.99 6.84
C GLN A 12 1.39 8.36 8.03
N PRO A 13 1.64 8.81 9.26
CA PRO A 13 0.91 8.28 10.41
C PRO A 13 -0.55 8.71 10.40
N MET A 14 -1.42 7.80 10.83
CA MET A 14 -2.85 8.05 11.02
C MET A 14 -3.09 8.16 12.52
N LEU A 15 -3.60 9.30 12.97
CA LEU A 15 -3.77 9.59 14.38
C LEU A 15 -5.24 9.56 14.78
N ALA A 16 -5.50 9.11 16.01
CA ALA A 16 -6.82 9.28 16.61
C ALA A 16 -7.04 10.77 16.91
N CYS A 17 -8.25 11.27 16.64
CA CYS A 17 -8.53 12.70 16.75
C CYS A 17 -8.36 13.25 18.16
N GLU A 18 -8.74 12.48 19.17
CA GLU A 18 -8.74 12.97 20.56
C GLU A 18 -7.42 12.70 21.28
N SER A 19 -6.93 11.46 21.21
CA SER A 19 -5.75 11.04 21.96
C SER A 19 -4.44 11.31 21.25
N HIS A 20 -4.48 11.55 19.95
CA HIS A 20 -3.31 11.64 19.07
C HIS A 20 -2.47 10.36 19.05
N GLU A 21 -3.06 9.23 19.45
CA GLU A 21 -2.39 7.94 19.33
C GLU A 21 -2.26 7.54 17.87
N ILE A 22 -1.16 6.88 17.54
CA ILE A 22 -0.95 6.35 16.19
C ILE A 22 -1.82 5.12 16.01
N LEU A 23 -2.76 5.17 15.07
CA LEU A 23 -3.64 4.04 14.73
C LEU A 23 -3.02 3.15 13.66
N GLY A 24 -2.17 3.73 12.83
CA GLY A 24 -1.57 3.04 11.71
C GLY A 24 -0.85 3.99 10.80
N PHE A 25 -0.55 3.53 9.60
CA PHE A 25 0.15 4.30 8.58
C PHE A 25 -0.57 4.20 7.25
N GLU A 26 -0.46 5.26 6.47
CA GLU A 26 -0.86 5.25 5.07
C GLU A 26 0.38 5.35 4.19
N LEU A 27 0.45 4.51 3.16
CA LEU A 27 1.51 4.56 2.17
C LEU A 27 1.09 5.42 0.98
N LEU A 28 1.89 6.44 0.68
CA LEU A 28 1.64 7.35 -0.43
C LEU A 28 2.84 7.31 -1.37
N TYR A 29 2.60 7.03 -2.65
CA TYR A 29 3.67 6.96 -3.64
C TYR A 29 4.37 8.30 -3.77
N ARG A 30 5.71 8.31 -3.76
CA ARG A 30 6.52 9.54 -3.72
C ARG A 30 6.74 10.19 -5.07
N HIS A 31 6.50 9.47 -6.13
CA HIS A 31 6.86 9.89 -7.48
C HIS A 31 5.63 10.24 -8.30
N ARG A 32 5.83 10.96 -9.40
CA ARG A 32 4.75 11.23 -10.33
C ARG A 32 4.34 9.94 -11.03
N VAL A 33 3.04 9.76 -11.20
CA VAL A 33 2.47 8.62 -11.90
C VAL A 33 1.62 9.13 -13.06
N ASP A 34 1.83 8.56 -14.23
CA ASP A 34 0.91 8.77 -15.34
C ASP A 34 -0.29 7.85 -15.15
N PHE A 35 -1.42 8.42 -14.71
CA PHE A 35 -2.62 7.64 -14.43
C PHE A 35 -3.26 7.03 -15.67
N THR A 36 -2.83 7.43 -16.87
CA THR A 36 -3.27 6.81 -18.12
C THR A 36 -2.43 5.59 -18.48
N ASN A 37 -1.28 5.42 -17.86
CA ASN A 37 -0.40 4.28 -18.09
C ASN A 37 -0.74 3.16 -17.11
N ARG A 38 -1.58 2.22 -17.56
CA ARG A 38 -2.07 1.13 -16.71
C ARG A 38 -0.95 0.23 -16.20
N ARG A 39 0.09 0.02 -17.01
CA ARG A 39 1.23 -0.81 -16.60
C ARG A 39 1.99 -0.16 -15.46
N GLN A 40 2.23 1.13 -15.53
CA GLN A 40 2.88 1.88 -14.46
C GLN A 40 2.03 1.83 -13.19
N MET A 41 0.73 2.03 -13.31
CA MET A 41 -0.19 1.95 -12.16
C MET A 41 -0.15 0.57 -11.52
N LEU A 42 -0.18 -0.48 -12.33
CA LEU A 42 -0.10 -1.84 -11.82
C LEU A 42 1.20 -2.09 -11.05
N GLU A 43 2.33 -1.64 -11.60
CA GLU A 43 3.63 -1.80 -10.93
C GLU A 43 3.66 -1.07 -9.59
N VAL A 44 3.13 0.15 -9.53
CA VAL A 44 3.04 0.92 -8.28
C VAL A 44 2.15 0.19 -7.26
N ASP A 45 1.01 -0.32 -7.70
CA ASP A 45 0.07 -0.98 -6.81
C ASP A 45 0.62 -2.30 -6.26
N ILE A 46 1.36 -3.05 -7.07
CA ILE A 46 2.05 -4.25 -6.61
C ILE A 46 3.16 -3.89 -5.61
N GLU A 47 3.92 -2.85 -5.91
CA GLU A 47 4.99 -2.40 -5.02
C GLU A 47 4.44 -1.93 -3.67
N ALA A 48 3.25 -1.32 -3.67
CA ALA A 48 2.57 -0.92 -2.44
C ALA A 48 2.27 -2.11 -1.52
N LEU A 49 1.87 -3.25 -2.09
CA LEU A 49 1.66 -4.46 -1.30
C LEU A 49 2.94 -4.92 -0.61
N LYS A 50 4.06 -4.88 -1.32
CA LYS A 50 5.36 -5.28 -0.77
C LYS A 50 5.80 -4.34 0.36
N ALA A 51 5.63 -3.04 0.16
CA ALA A 51 5.96 -2.03 1.17
C ALA A 51 5.08 -2.17 2.40
N ALA A 52 3.78 -2.39 2.21
CA ALA A 52 2.84 -2.59 3.31
C ALA A 52 3.19 -3.85 4.13
N ARG A 53 3.53 -4.94 3.45
CA ARG A 53 3.97 -6.15 4.13
C ARG A 53 5.20 -5.92 4.98
N PHE A 54 6.18 -5.19 4.45
CA PHE A 54 7.40 -4.86 5.18
C PHE A 54 7.06 -4.13 6.49
N LEU A 55 6.21 -3.10 6.41
CA LEU A 55 5.84 -2.33 7.60
C LEU A 55 5.02 -3.15 8.59
N CYS A 56 4.04 -3.91 8.13
CA CYS A 56 3.25 -4.76 9.01
C CYS A 56 4.12 -5.76 9.77
N THR A 57 5.10 -6.35 9.08
CA THR A 57 6.03 -7.29 9.68
C THR A 57 6.92 -6.59 10.71
N ALA A 58 7.43 -5.40 10.39
CA ALA A 58 8.28 -4.62 11.29
C ALA A 58 7.56 -4.24 12.58
N TYR A 59 6.27 -3.91 12.50
CA TYR A 59 5.45 -3.57 13.65
C TYR A 59 4.69 -4.76 14.24
N LYS A 60 4.99 -6.00 13.76
CA LYS A 60 4.37 -7.24 14.22
C LYS A 60 2.85 -7.21 14.15
N SER A 61 2.35 -6.58 13.10
CA SER A 61 0.90 -6.42 12.82
C SER A 61 0.12 -5.69 13.93
N LYS A 62 0.80 -4.94 14.77
CA LYS A 62 0.14 -4.16 15.83
C LYS A 62 -0.49 -2.87 15.34
N LEU A 63 -0.01 -2.35 14.22
CA LEU A 63 -0.53 -1.15 13.59
C LEU A 63 -1.02 -1.50 12.19
N ARG A 64 -2.10 -0.82 11.77
CA ARG A 64 -2.63 -1.01 10.44
C ARG A 64 -1.77 -0.26 9.43
N VAL A 65 -1.58 -0.86 8.25
CA VAL A 65 -0.90 -0.21 7.14
C VAL A 65 -1.85 -0.18 5.95
N HIS A 66 -2.22 1.02 5.55
CA HIS A 66 -3.15 1.26 4.44
C HIS A 66 -2.36 1.49 3.16
N CYS A 67 -2.70 0.75 2.12
CA CYS A 67 -2.16 0.97 0.79
C CYS A 67 -3.28 1.13 -0.22
N ASN A 68 -3.05 1.99 -1.20
CA ASN A 68 -4.03 2.28 -2.24
C ASN A 68 -3.87 1.32 -3.41
N VAL A 69 -4.97 1.03 -4.08
CA VAL A 69 -4.98 0.28 -5.34
C VAL A 69 -5.99 0.91 -6.29
N GLU A 70 -5.60 1.08 -7.54
CA GLU A 70 -6.54 1.45 -8.60
C GLU A 70 -7.49 0.29 -8.88
N ALA A 71 -8.77 0.61 -9.10
CA ALA A 71 -9.75 -0.41 -9.41
C ALA A 71 -9.34 -1.27 -10.62
N SER A 72 -8.72 -0.64 -11.62
CA SER A 72 -8.23 -1.36 -12.81
C SER A 72 -7.13 -2.37 -12.50
N SER A 73 -6.27 -2.08 -11.52
CA SER A 73 -5.21 -3.00 -11.10
C SER A 73 -5.79 -4.24 -10.43
N MET A 74 -6.87 -4.09 -9.66
CA MET A 74 -7.52 -5.22 -8.99
C MET A 74 -8.05 -6.28 -9.96
N LEU A 75 -8.35 -5.89 -11.19
CA LEU A 75 -8.83 -6.79 -12.23
C LEU A 75 -7.69 -7.52 -12.95
N ASN A 76 -6.45 -7.15 -12.65
CA ASN A 76 -5.28 -7.75 -13.28
C ASN A 76 -4.80 -8.94 -12.44
N LEU A 77 -4.59 -10.08 -13.10
CA LEU A 77 -4.16 -11.30 -12.43
C LEU A 77 -2.84 -11.13 -11.67
N ASP A 78 -1.92 -10.35 -12.22
CA ASP A 78 -0.62 -10.11 -11.57
C ASP A 78 -0.79 -9.44 -10.21
N TRP A 79 -1.72 -8.50 -10.11
CA TRP A 79 -2.01 -7.87 -8.82
C TRP A 79 -2.66 -8.86 -7.85
N VAL A 80 -3.60 -9.68 -8.34
CA VAL A 80 -4.28 -10.68 -7.50
C VAL A 80 -3.26 -11.68 -6.94
N VAL A 81 -2.33 -12.14 -7.77
CA VAL A 81 -1.27 -13.04 -7.34
C VAL A 81 -0.37 -12.36 -6.31
N ALA A 82 0.03 -11.11 -6.56
CA ALA A 82 0.87 -10.36 -5.62
C ALA A 82 0.14 -10.15 -4.29
N MET A 83 -1.15 -9.84 -4.32
CA MET A 83 -1.96 -9.71 -3.11
C MET A 83 -1.96 -11.01 -2.31
N ALA A 84 -2.20 -12.14 -2.98
CA ALA A 84 -2.20 -13.44 -2.31
C ALA A 84 -0.84 -13.76 -1.67
N GLU A 85 0.25 -13.36 -2.31
CA GLU A 85 1.60 -13.61 -1.80
C GLU A 85 1.98 -12.69 -0.63
N HIS A 86 1.50 -11.45 -0.63
CA HIS A 86 2.01 -10.42 0.28
C HIS A 86 1.06 -10.03 1.40
N MET A 87 -0.22 -10.42 1.33
CA MET A 87 -1.17 -10.07 2.40
C MET A 87 -0.77 -10.69 3.73
N VAL A 88 -0.71 -9.86 4.75
CA VAL A 88 -0.47 -10.26 6.14
C VAL A 88 -1.45 -9.50 7.03
N PRO A 89 -1.69 -9.98 8.26
CA PRO A 89 -2.55 -9.24 9.19
C PRO A 89 -2.07 -7.80 9.39
N GLY A 90 -3.02 -6.88 9.45
CA GLY A 90 -2.74 -5.45 9.61
C GLY A 90 -2.75 -4.66 8.32
N MET A 91 -2.68 -5.31 7.16
CA MET A 91 -2.79 -4.62 5.88
C MET A 91 -4.25 -4.25 5.58
N VAL A 92 -4.45 -3.03 5.12
CA VAL A 92 -5.76 -2.52 4.66
C VAL A 92 -5.59 -2.01 3.24
N ILE A 93 -6.41 -2.52 2.35
CA ILE A 93 -6.38 -2.12 0.94
C ILE A 93 -7.52 -1.14 0.70
N GLU A 94 -7.18 0.05 0.22
CA GLU A 94 -8.16 1.08 -0.13
C GLU A 94 -8.26 1.17 -1.64
N ILE A 95 -9.49 1.00 -2.15
CA ILE A 95 -9.73 1.05 -3.59
C ILE A 95 -9.91 2.50 -4.00
N VAL A 96 -9.13 2.93 -4.98
CA VAL A 96 -9.22 4.28 -5.53
C VAL A 96 -9.79 4.18 -6.94
N GLU A 97 -10.87 4.91 -7.18
CA GLU A 97 -11.45 5.04 -8.52
C GLU A 97 -11.08 6.40 -9.08
N ARG A 98 -10.56 6.41 -10.30
CA ARG A 98 -10.24 7.63 -11.03
C ARG A 98 -11.01 7.66 -12.33
N ASN A 99 -11.66 8.76 -12.58
CA ASN A 99 -12.43 8.96 -13.81
C ASN A 99 -11.58 9.65 -14.88
#